data_a488223c60914f56c771e79bb2425c94
#
_entry.id   a488223c60914f56c771e79bb2425c94
#
_cell.length_a   1.000
_cell.length_b   1.000
_cell.length_c   1.000
_cell.angle_alpha   90.00
_cell.angle_beta   90.00
_cell.angle_gamma   90.00
#
_symmetry.space_group_name_H-M   'P 1'
#
loop_
_entity.id
_entity.type
_entity.pdbx_description
1 polymer ?
#
loop_
_entity_poly.entity_id
_entity_poly.type
_entity_poly.pdbx_seq_one_letter_code
_entity_poly.pdbx_strand_id
1 'polypeptide(L)'
;MKTLLEIYDPTTSDKGTNHSYIEHVYEDLFKKYRETAKSILEIGTYEGGSLFMWKEYFKNAKIHGIETFKRVDIHDDRITQIIADAYSQSTADLFHDMFDIIIDDGPHSGESQKLCIELYLQKVKPGGILVIEDISSTEVLHGLISIIPAGLEFEVFDLRHLKERWDDLVLVIKK
;
A
#
# COMPACT_ATOMS: atom_id res chain seq x y z
N MET A 1 -9.01 19.67 9.51
CA MET A 1 -9.04 18.51 8.61
C MET A 1 -8.98 17.27 9.49
N LYS A 2 -9.79 16.23 9.20
CA LYS A 2 -9.75 14.99 9.98
C LYS A 2 -8.40 14.29 9.80
N THR A 3 -7.85 13.70 10.86
CA THR A 3 -6.69 12.80 10.79
C THR A 3 -7.04 11.51 10.05
N LEU A 4 -6.07 10.70 9.69
CA LEU A 4 -6.34 9.38 9.11
C LEU A 4 -7.08 8.48 10.12
N LEU A 5 -6.71 8.56 11.38
CA LEU A 5 -7.39 7.83 12.46
C LEU A 5 -8.86 8.23 12.62
N GLU A 6 -9.20 9.53 12.42
CA GLU A 6 -10.59 10.02 12.45
C GLU A 6 -11.40 9.63 11.19
N ILE A 7 -10.74 9.25 10.12
CA ILE A 7 -11.36 8.77 8.86
C ILE A 7 -11.51 7.25 8.89
N TYR A 8 -10.58 6.56 9.54
CA TYR A 8 -10.53 5.11 9.59
C TYR A 8 -11.82 4.50 10.17
N ASP A 9 -12.36 3.52 9.48
CA ASP A 9 -13.50 2.72 9.93
C ASP A 9 -13.05 1.28 10.22
N PRO A 10 -13.05 0.86 11.50
CA PRO A 10 -12.59 -0.47 11.91
C PRO A 10 -13.46 -1.62 11.40
N THR A 11 -14.62 -1.32 10.83
CA THR A 11 -15.51 -2.34 10.24
C THR A 11 -15.20 -2.65 8.79
N THR A 12 -14.38 -1.82 8.14
CA THR A 12 -14.09 -1.90 6.70
C THR A 12 -12.63 -2.18 6.35
N SER A 13 -11.73 -2.06 7.33
CA SER A 13 -10.30 -2.33 7.16
C SER A 13 -9.69 -2.76 8.49
N ASP A 14 -8.68 -3.61 8.46
CA ASP A 14 -7.99 -4.11 9.65
C ASP A 14 -6.68 -3.37 9.97
N LYS A 15 -6.28 -2.40 9.14
CA LYS A 15 -5.03 -1.63 9.24
C LYS A 15 -4.85 -0.89 10.59
N GLY A 16 -5.93 -0.66 11.34
CA GLY A 16 -5.89 -0.04 12.67
C GLY A 16 -6.41 -0.94 13.80
N THR A 17 -7.15 -2.03 13.47
CA THR A 17 -7.68 -2.99 14.45
C THR A 17 -6.74 -4.17 14.65
N ASN A 18 -6.55 -5.00 13.64
CA ASN A 18 -5.63 -6.13 13.70
C ASN A 18 -4.17 -5.65 13.67
N HIS A 19 -3.89 -4.67 12.81
CA HIS A 19 -2.59 -4.02 12.69
C HIS A 19 -2.57 -2.65 13.38
N SER A 20 -1.39 -2.07 13.56
CA SER A 20 -1.21 -0.74 14.15
C SER A 20 -0.72 0.29 13.10
N TYR A 21 -1.00 0.05 11.81
CA TYR A 21 -0.43 0.82 10.71
C TYR A 21 -0.97 2.24 10.62
N ILE A 22 -2.27 2.45 10.90
CA ILE A 22 -2.90 3.78 10.83
C ILE A 22 -2.16 4.76 11.73
N GLU A 23 -1.98 4.41 13.01
CA GLU A 23 -1.43 5.30 14.02
C GLU A 23 0.10 5.40 13.97
N HIS A 24 0.79 4.27 13.72
CA HIS A 24 2.24 4.18 13.87
C HIS A 24 3.03 4.29 12.56
N VAL A 25 2.35 4.20 11.41
CA VAL A 25 2.99 4.31 10.09
C VAL A 25 2.33 5.39 9.26
N TYR A 26 1.04 5.24 8.95
CA TYR A 26 0.41 6.00 7.88
C TYR A 26 0.11 7.44 8.21
N GLU A 27 -0.27 7.76 9.46
CA GLU A 27 -0.62 9.14 9.84
C GLU A 27 0.55 10.10 9.57
N ASP A 28 1.76 9.72 9.97
CA ASP A 28 2.95 10.56 9.75
C ASP A 28 3.52 10.41 8.34
N LEU A 29 3.59 9.18 7.81
CA LEU A 29 4.15 8.90 6.49
C LEU A 29 3.38 9.62 5.38
N PHE A 30 2.04 9.61 5.45
CA PHE A 30 1.18 10.15 4.40
C PHE A 30 0.88 11.64 4.54
N LYS A 31 1.20 12.25 5.67
CA LYS A 31 0.91 13.67 5.95
C LYS A 31 1.44 14.61 4.86
N LYS A 32 2.65 14.39 4.38
CA LYS A 32 3.26 15.21 3.32
C LYS A 32 2.59 15.05 1.95
N TYR A 33 1.95 13.90 1.70
CA TYR A 33 1.27 13.60 0.44
C TYR A 33 -0.20 14.02 0.42
N ARG A 34 -0.79 14.33 1.58
CA ARG A 34 -2.21 14.52 1.76
C ARG A 34 -2.86 15.46 0.75
N GLU A 35 -2.24 16.63 0.52
CA GLU A 35 -2.75 17.65 -0.40
C GLU A 35 -2.11 17.58 -1.79
N THR A 36 -0.98 16.90 -1.92
CA THR A 36 -0.16 16.89 -3.14
C THR A 36 -0.34 15.65 -3.99
N ALA A 37 -0.63 14.49 -3.38
CA ALA A 37 -0.82 13.25 -4.11
C ALA A 37 -1.95 13.35 -5.14
N LYS A 38 -1.71 12.81 -6.34
CA LYS A 38 -2.65 12.79 -7.46
C LYS A 38 -3.07 11.38 -7.86
N SER A 39 -2.27 10.37 -7.54
CA SER A 39 -2.52 8.99 -7.91
C SER A 39 -1.96 8.03 -6.87
N ILE A 40 -2.80 7.13 -6.38
CA ILE A 40 -2.47 6.13 -5.38
C ILE A 40 -2.91 4.77 -5.90
N LEU A 41 -2.10 3.76 -5.72
CA LEU A 41 -2.41 2.36 -6.04
C LEU A 41 -2.34 1.52 -4.77
N GLU A 42 -3.35 0.69 -4.56
CA GLU A 42 -3.35 -0.37 -3.55
C GLU A 42 -3.56 -1.74 -4.22
N ILE A 43 -2.71 -2.69 -3.89
CA ILE A 43 -2.78 -4.09 -4.30
C ILE A 43 -3.36 -4.87 -3.12
N GLY A 44 -4.40 -5.69 -3.35
CA GLY A 44 -5.13 -6.35 -2.29
C GLY A 44 -6.14 -5.42 -1.64
N THR A 45 -7.31 -5.27 -2.23
CA THR A 45 -8.29 -4.27 -1.79
C THR A 45 -9.50 -4.87 -1.08
N TYR A 46 -9.58 -6.19 -1.06
CA TYR A 46 -10.68 -6.94 -0.44
C TYR A 46 -12.07 -6.36 -0.85
N GLU A 47 -12.84 -5.83 0.11
CA GLU A 47 -14.14 -5.18 -0.11
C GLU A 47 -14.03 -3.66 -0.37
N GLY A 48 -12.83 -3.13 -0.53
CA GLY A 48 -12.57 -1.75 -0.92
C GLY A 48 -12.64 -0.73 0.21
N GLY A 49 -12.74 -1.16 1.47
CA GLY A 49 -12.82 -0.23 2.61
C GLY A 49 -11.64 0.74 2.69
N SER A 50 -10.44 0.24 2.51
CA SER A 50 -9.22 1.05 2.44
C SER A 50 -9.24 2.05 1.29
N LEU A 51 -9.77 1.69 0.11
CA LEU A 51 -9.87 2.61 -1.03
C LEU A 51 -10.72 3.85 -0.70
N PHE A 52 -11.84 3.66 0.01
CA PHE A 52 -12.67 4.78 0.45
C PHE A 52 -11.96 5.62 1.52
N MET A 53 -11.21 4.99 2.42
CA MET A 53 -10.37 5.69 3.41
C MET A 53 -9.30 6.54 2.71
N TRP A 54 -8.58 5.98 1.75
CA TRP A 54 -7.58 6.74 0.97
C TRP A 54 -8.23 7.89 0.21
N LYS A 55 -9.38 7.66 -0.44
CA LYS A 55 -10.13 8.71 -1.13
C LYS A 55 -10.51 9.86 -0.20
N GLU A 56 -10.95 9.55 1.02
CA GLU A 56 -11.32 10.58 1.99
C GLU A 56 -10.11 11.34 2.52
N TYR A 57 -8.98 10.66 2.72
CA TYR A 57 -7.75 11.27 3.21
C TYR A 57 -7.04 12.11 2.13
N PHE A 58 -6.86 11.57 0.93
CA PHE A 58 -6.17 12.22 -0.20
C PHE A 58 -7.18 12.90 -1.13
N LYS A 59 -7.61 14.09 -0.77
CA LYS A 59 -8.71 14.80 -1.45
C LYS A 59 -8.50 15.03 -2.95
N ASN A 60 -7.26 15.12 -3.40
CA ASN A 60 -6.87 15.45 -4.78
C ASN A 60 -6.43 14.24 -5.61
N ALA A 61 -6.41 13.04 -5.01
CA ALA A 61 -5.92 11.84 -5.67
C ALA A 61 -7.04 11.03 -6.32
N LYS A 62 -6.70 10.37 -7.44
CA LYS A 62 -7.38 9.19 -7.95
C LYS A 62 -6.84 7.97 -7.22
N ILE A 63 -7.71 7.07 -6.82
CA ILE A 63 -7.40 5.87 -6.08
C ILE A 63 -7.58 4.67 -7.02
N HIS A 64 -6.55 3.88 -7.17
CA HIS A 64 -6.57 2.67 -7.98
C HIS A 64 -6.42 1.46 -7.06
N GLY A 65 -7.19 0.42 -7.32
CA GLY A 65 -7.12 -0.84 -6.62
C GLY A 65 -6.91 -2.00 -7.58
N ILE A 66 -6.17 -3.02 -7.14
CA ILE A 66 -6.12 -4.31 -7.83
C ILE A 66 -6.59 -5.36 -6.84
N GLU A 67 -7.51 -6.22 -7.27
CA GLU A 67 -8.01 -7.34 -6.49
C GLU A 67 -8.13 -8.58 -7.40
N THR A 68 -7.82 -9.75 -6.86
CA THR A 68 -7.88 -10.99 -7.62
C THR A 68 -9.32 -11.43 -7.89
N PHE A 69 -10.22 -11.17 -6.94
CA PHE A 69 -11.63 -11.57 -7.03
C PHE A 69 -12.54 -10.37 -6.79
N LYS A 70 -13.53 -10.21 -7.66
CA LYS A 70 -14.57 -9.19 -7.46
C LYS A 70 -15.45 -9.57 -6.26
N ARG A 71 -15.40 -8.74 -5.22
CA ARG A 71 -16.20 -8.91 -4.00
C ARG A 71 -17.38 -7.95 -3.95
N VAL A 72 -17.17 -6.71 -4.39
CA VAL A 72 -18.17 -5.64 -4.41
C VAL A 72 -18.09 -4.86 -5.72
N ASP A 73 -19.16 -4.16 -6.05
CA ASP A 73 -19.17 -3.17 -7.12
C ASP A 73 -18.87 -1.79 -6.53
N ILE A 74 -17.71 -1.23 -6.89
CA ILE A 74 -17.31 0.11 -6.45
C ILE A 74 -17.76 1.09 -7.56
N HIS A 75 -18.67 1.99 -7.20
CA HIS A 75 -19.13 3.07 -8.08
C HIS A 75 -18.73 4.42 -7.50
N ASP A 76 -17.58 4.92 -7.92
CA ASP A 76 -17.05 6.20 -7.49
C ASP A 76 -16.20 6.84 -8.59
N ASP A 77 -16.27 8.16 -8.74
CA ASP A 77 -15.59 8.90 -9.80
C ASP A 77 -14.07 9.02 -9.60
N ARG A 78 -13.60 8.80 -8.38
CA ARG A 78 -12.18 8.85 -8.02
C ARG A 78 -11.58 7.48 -7.68
N ILE A 79 -12.39 6.41 -7.66
CA ILE A 79 -11.90 5.05 -7.38
C ILE A 79 -12.04 4.19 -8.63
N THR A 80 -10.98 3.52 -9.02
CA THR A 80 -10.98 2.52 -10.09
C THR A 80 -10.41 1.21 -9.54
N GLN A 81 -11.18 0.13 -9.57
CA GLN A 81 -10.71 -1.20 -9.19
C GLN A 81 -10.57 -2.09 -10.43
N ILE A 82 -9.43 -2.76 -10.55
CA ILE A 82 -9.14 -3.76 -11.58
C ILE A 82 -9.16 -5.14 -10.93
N ILE A 83 -9.85 -6.08 -11.57
CA ILE A 83 -9.88 -7.49 -11.14
C ILE A 83 -8.87 -8.26 -11.99
N ALA A 84 -7.71 -8.54 -11.38
CA ALA A 84 -6.58 -9.22 -12.04
C ALA A 84 -5.58 -9.74 -11.02
N ASP A 85 -4.67 -10.61 -11.46
CA ASP A 85 -3.48 -10.96 -10.69
C ASP A 85 -2.48 -9.79 -10.76
N ALA A 86 -2.29 -9.09 -9.65
CA ALA A 86 -1.39 -7.95 -9.55
C ALA A 86 0.08 -8.31 -9.84
N TYR A 87 0.48 -9.53 -9.55
CA TYR A 87 1.88 -9.96 -9.64
C TYR A 87 2.27 -10.52 -11.01
N SER A 88 1.49 -10.18 -12.02
CA SER A 88 1.81 -10.46 -13.42
C SER A 88 2.29 -9.19 -14.16
N GLN A 89 3.26 -9.35 -15.07
CA GLN A 89 3.73 -8.24 -15.92
C GLN A 89 2.58 -7.62 -16.72
N SER A 90 1.65 -8.44 -17.23
CA SER A 90 0.51 -7.96 -18.02
C SER A 90 -0.42 -7.05 -17.23
N THR A 91 -0.63 -7.30 -15.94
CA THR A 91 -1.43 -6.40 -15.08
C THR A 91 -0.65 -5.12 -14.77
N ALA A 92 0.63 -5.24 -14.43
CA ALA A 92 1.46 -4.05 -14.20
C ALA A 92 1.50 -3.14 -15.44
N ASP A 93 1.51 -3.71 -16.65
CA ASP A 93 1.53 -2.95 -17.92
C ASP A 93 0.23 -2.20 -18.22
N LEU A 94 -0.88 -2.51 -17.53
CA LEU A 94 -2.12 -1.72 -17.65
C LEU A 94 -1.97 -0.30 -17.08
N PHE A 95 -1.01 -0.09 -16.18
CA PHE A 95 -0.74 1.20 -15.59
C PHE A 95 0.38 1.93 -16.33
N HIS A 96 -0.02 2.88 -17.18
CA HIS A 96 0.91 3.77 -17.89
C HIS A 96 1.30 5.00 -17.06
N ASP A 97 0.45 5.37 -16.10
CA ASP A 97 0.69 6.50 -15.20
C ASP A 97 1.61 6.09 -14.03
N MET A 98 2.28 7.11 -13.48
CA MET A 98 3.10 6.96 -12.28
C MET A 98 2.29 7.32 -11.04
N PHE A 99 2.58 6.64 -9.92
CA PHE A 99 1.89 6.82 -8.65
C PHE A 99 2.72 7.61 -7.64
N ASP A 100 2.05 8.43 -6.84
CA ASP A 100 2.66 9.10 -5.70
C ASP A 100 2.89 8.11 -4.55
N ILE A 101 1.95 7.16 -4.39
CA ILE A 101 2.00 6.11 -3.37
C ILE A 101 1.53 4.80 -4.00
N ILE A 102 2.27 3.73 -3.74
CA ILE A 102 1.83 2.35 -4.01
C ILE A 102 1.86 1.59 -2.68
N ILE A 103 0.80 0.83 -2.39
CA ILE A 103 0.67 -0.01 -1.20
C ILE A 103 0.46 -1.44 -1.64
N ASP A 104 1.26 -2.37 -1.15
CA ASP A 104 1.09 -3.81 -1.31
C ASP A 104 0.52 -4.40 -0.02
N ASP A 105 -0.75 -4.75 -0.08
CA ASP A 105 -1.56 -5.41 0.94
C ASP A 105 -2.20 -6.68 0.33
N GLY A 106 -1.39 -7.42 -0.42
CA GLY A 106 -1.83 -8.60 -1.18
C GLY A 106 -1.76 -9.90 -0.38
N PRO A 107 -1.29 -11.02 -0.95
CA PRO A 107 -1.26 -12.32 -0.27
C PRO A 107 -0.12 -12.48 0.73
N HIS A 108 0.70 -11.49 0.97
CA HIS A 108 1.77 -11.41 1.99
C HIS A 108 2.83 -12.53 1.90
N SER A 109 2.98 -13.17 0.73
CA SER A 109 4.08 -14.09 0.52
C SER A 109 5.36 -13.33 0.16
N GLY A 110 6.52 -13.82 0.60
CA GLY A 110 7.79 -13.19 0.23
C GLY A 110 8.00 -13.14 -1.29
N GLU A 111 7.40 -14.06 -2.04
CA GLU A 111 7.45 -14.05 -3.52
C GLU A 111 6.58 -12.93 -4.11
N SER A 112 5.33 -12.78 -3.66
CA SER A 112 4.46 -11.70 -4.14
C SER A 112 5.01 -10.31 -3.79
N GLN A 113 5.52 -10.14 -2.57
CA GLN A 113 6.14 -8.90 -2.12
C GLN A 113 7.40 -8.55 -2.95
N LYS A 114 8.21 -9.56 -3.29
CA LYS A 114 9.35 -9.39 -4.21
C LYS A 114 8.89 -8.94 -5.60
N LEU A 115 7.89 -9.63 -6.16
CA LEU A 115 7.31 -9.28 -7.47
C LEU A 115 6.70 -7.86 -7.44
N CYS A 116 6.10 -7.46 -6.32
CA CYS A 116 5.62 -6.08 -6.16
C CYS A 116 6.75 -5.07 -6.34
N ILE A 117 7.89 -5.26 -5.68
CA ILE A 117 9.05 -4.37 -5.84
C ILE A 117 9.53 -4.37 -7.31
N GLU A 118 9.70 -5.55 -7.92
CA GLU A 118 10.21 -5.69 -9.29
C GLU A 118 9.29 -5.03 -10.34
N LEU A 119 7.97 -5.17 -10.19
CA LEU A 119 6.99 -4.70 -11.17
C LEU A 119 6.57 -3.24 -10.93
N TYR A 120 6.41 -2.83 -9.67
CA TYR A 120 5.75 -1.56 -9.35
C TYR A 120 6.68 -0.46 -8.84
N LEU A 121 7.88 -0.75 -8.34
CA LEU A 121 8.79 0.31 -7.91
C LEU A 121 9.11 1.30 -9.03
N GLN A 122 9.25 0.81 -10.26
CA GLN A 122 9.46 1.67 -11.43
C GLN A 122 8.29 2.62 -11.70
N LYS A 123 7.07 2.27 -11.27
CA LYS A 123 5.83 3.05 -11.43
C LYS A 123 5.60 4.08 -10.32
N VAL A 124 6.45 4.09 -9.29
CA VAL A 124 6.47 5.15 -8.28
C VAL A 124 7.11 6.40 -8.88
N LYS A 125 6.52 7.57 -8.66
CA LYS A 125 7.08 8.87 -9.07
C LYS A 125 8.36 9.20 -8.30
N PRO A 126 9.27 10.02 -8.84
CA PRO A 126 10.29 10.67 -8.03
C PRO A 126 9.65 11.45 -6.86
N GLY A 127 10.13 11.21 -5.64
CA GLY A 127 9.55 11.73 -4.40
C GLY A 127 8.35 10.96 -3.87
N GLY A 128 7.91 9.91 -4.56
CA GLY A 128 6.86 8.98 -4.11
C GLY A 128 7.41 7.81 -3.28
N ILE A 129 6.50 6.90 -2.89
CA ILE A 129 6.83 5.75 -2.04
C ILE A 129 6.13 4.49 -2.49
N LEU A 130 6.79 3.35 -2.24
CA LEU A 130 6.22 2.00 -2.25
C LEU A 130 6.20 1.48 -0.82
N VAL A 131 5.04 1.03 -0.35
CA VAL A 131 4.83 0.44 0.96
C VAL A 131 4.52 -1.05 0.78
N ILE A 132 5.20 -1.91 1.53
CA ILE A 132 4.94 -3.35 1.61
C ILE A 132 4.48 -3.64 3.02
N GLU A 133 3.24 -4.11 3.18
CA GLU A 133 2.64 -4.50 4.46
C GLU A 133 2.87 -5.99 4.77
N ASP A 134 2.63 -6.37 6.02
CA ASP A 134 2.51 -7.76 6.48
C ASP A 134 3.69 -8.66 6.10
N ILE A 135 4.90 -8.16 6.31
CA ILE A 135 6.11 -8.94 6.05
C ILE A 135 6.26 -10.02 7.14
N SER A 136 6.25 -11.26 6.72
CA SER A 136 6.09 -12.42 7.59
C SER A 136 7.29 -12.76 8.47
N SER A 137 8.49 -12.30 8.14
CA SER A 137 9.68 -12.56 8.94
C SER A 137 10.84 -11.62 8.62
N THR A 138 11.83 -11.60 9.49
CA THR A 138 13.07 -10.85 9.27
C THR A 138 13.85 -11.39 8.05
N GLU A 139 13.78 -12.68 7.76
CA GLU A 139 14.43 -13.29 6.59
C GLU A 139 13.78 -12.78 5.29
N VAL A 140 12.45 -12.74 5.24
CA VAL A 140 11.72 -12.19 4.10
C VAL A 140 12.08 -10.71 3.94
N LEU A 141 12.04 -9.93 5.03
CA LEU A 141 12.43 -8.52 5.02
C LEU A 141 13.84 -8.30 4.45
N HIS A 142 14.83 -9.06 4.91
CA HIS A 142 16.20 -8.96 4.39
C HIS A 142 16.27 -9.32 2.89
N GLY A 143 15.50 -10.32 2.47
CA GLY A 143 15.37 -10.68 1.04
C GLY A 143 14.82 -9.51 0.21
N LEU A 144 13.76 -8.84 0.69
CA LEU A 144 13.18 -7.66 0.03
C LEU A 144 14.15 -6.48 -0.02
N ILE A 145 14.83 -6.18 1.09
CA ILE A 145 15.83 -5.10 1.14
C ILE A 145 16.98 -5.36 0.14
N SER A 146 17.40 -6.62 -0.01
CA SER A 146 18.52 -6.97 -0.89
C SER A 146 18.28 -6.69 -2.38
N ILE A 147 17.02 -6.56 -2.80
CA ILE A 147 16.65 -6.26 -4.20
C ILE A 147 16.29 -4.80 -4.44
N ILE A 148 16.33 -3.95 -3.40
CA ILE A 148 16.13 -2.52 -3.58
C ILE A 148 17.30 -1.94 -4.37
N PRO A 149 17.05 -1.19 -5.45
CA PRO A 149 18.11 -0.57 -6.23
C PRO A 149 19.01 0.34 -5.39
N ALA A 150 20.31 0.26 -5.61
CA ALA A 150 21.29 1.08 -4.91
C ALA A 150 20.97 2.58 -5.10
N GLY A 151 21.04 3.34 -4.01
CA GLY A 151 20.78 4.78 -4.00
C GLY A 151 19.35 5.16 -3.64
N LEU A 152 18.43 4.22 -3.51
CA LEU A 152 17.12 4.48 -2.92
C LEU A 152 17.19 4.36 -1.41
N GLU A 153 16.45 5.23 -0.72
CA GLU A 153 16.24 5.15 0.72
C GLU A 153 15.11 4.20 1.06
N PHE A 154 15.19 3.55 2.20
CA PHE A 154 14.08 2.76 2.74
C PHE A 154 13.98 2.93 4.26
N GLU A 155 12.81 2.62 4.78
CA GLU A 155 12.50 2.65 6.20
C GLU A 155 11.74 1.37 6.58
N VAL A 156 12.01 0.84 7.75
CA VAL A 156 11.36 -0.37 8.27
C VAL A 156 10.65 -0.02 9.57
N PHE A 157 9.39 -0.41 9.66
CA PHE A 157 8.58 -0.31 10.88
C PHE A 157 8.35 -1.72 11.44
N ASP A 158 8.95 -2.01 12.58
CA ASP A 158 8.71 -3.26 13.33
C ASP A 158 7.70 -3.00 14.44
N LEU A 159 6.45 -3.32 14.18
CA LEU A 159 5.33 -3.10 15.08
C LEU A 159 4.89 -4.38 15.81
N ARG A 160 5.61 -5.49 15.63
CA ARG A 160 5.27 -6.81 16.18
C ARG A 160 5.08 -6.82 17.70
N HIS A 161 5.73 -5.89 18.38
CA HIS A 161 5.64 -5.75 19.84
C HIS A 161 4.35 -5.07 20.32
N LEU A 162 3.58 -4.40 19.45
CA LEU A 162 2.39 -3.63 19.83
C LEU A 162 1.17 -4.53 20.06
N LYS A 163 0.94 -5.50 19.18
CA LYS A 163 -0.21 -6.42 19.21
C LYS A 163 0.20 -7.89 19.18
N GLU A 164 1.48 -8.17 19.42
CA GLU A 164 2.06 -9.53 19.41
C GLU A 164 1.82 -10.30 18.10
N ARG A 165 1.76 -9.56 16.97
CA ARG A 165 1.60 -10.13 15.64
C ARG A 165 2.95 -10.35 14.98
N TRP A 166 3.16 -11.55 14.47
CA TRP A 166 4.40 -11.98 13.84
C TRP A 166 4.66 -11.30 12.47
N ASP A 167 3.61 -10.81 11.81
CA ASP A 167 3.59 -10.22 10.48
C ASP A 167 3.52 -8.67 10.49
N ASP A 168 3.50 -8.03 11.64
CA ASP A 168 3.47 -6.55 11.75
C ASP A 168 4.84 -5.90 11.44
N LEU A 169 5.40 -6.23 10.25
CA LEU A 169 6.58 -5.58 9.67
C LEU A 169 6.16 -4.85 8.39
N VAL A 170 6.53 -3.58 8.29
CA VAL A 170 6.27 -2.75 7.12
C VAL A 170 7.58 -2.23 6.54
N LEU A 171 7.75 -2.34 5.22
CA LEU A 171 8.87 -1.79 4.48
C LEU A 171 8.38 -0.63 3.61
N VAL A 172 9.01 0.53 3.73
CA VAL A 172 8.73 1.71 2.90
C VAL A 172 9.96 2.02 2.06
N ILE A 173 9.82 1.99 0.73
CA ILE A 173 10.88 2.35 -0.21
C ILE A 173 10.58 3.76 -0.76
N LYS A 174 11.55 4.67 -0.68
CA LYS A 174 11.44 6.08 -1.09
C LYS A 174 12.19 6.29 -2.41
N LYS A 175 11.48 6.83 -3.42
CA LYS A 175 12.05 7.03 -4.77
C LYS A 175 12.39 8.48 -5.08
#